data_d8f4b5d356df0a74a36a21a0b0f0a213
#
_entry.id   d8f4b5d356df0a74a36a21a0b0f0a213
#
_cell.length_a   1.000
_cell.length_b   1.000
_cell.length_c   1.000
_cell.angle_alpha   90.00
_cell.angle_beta   90.00
_cell.angle_gamma   90.00
#
_symmetry.space_group_name_H-M   'P 1'
#
loop_
_entity.id
_entity.type
_entity.pdbx_description
1 polymer ?
#
loop_
_entity_poly.entity_id
_entity_poly.type
_entity_poly.pdbx_seq_one_letter_code
_entity_poly.pdbx_strand_id
1 'polypeptide(L)'
;PVIDSQAIATQEICQNASLQDLTITVSGGIASSSFDYQWYTNTTNNNTGGTPIAGANTDTYTPDNTTEGTVYYYVVVTQSESGCEVVSNTSEVIITPGPIITSQPVSSDVCLDGVATQLVVVTQNGVGVPTYQWYSNTTNNNTTGTLITGATTSSYDPPTNIVGIFYYYVLISFDGGCDDISSDVAIVTIAQEPVAIANNPIQLICLDGSPLDFEITLT
;
A
#
# COMPACT_ATOMS: atom_id res chain seq x y z
N PRO A 1 -22.61 -21.44 -32.74
CA PRO A 1 -21.96 -20.22 -32.26
C PRO A 1 -20.45 -20.41 -32.12
N VAL A 2 -19.69 -19.30 -32.24
CA VAL A 2 -18.24 -19.25 -32.03
C VAL A 2 -17.95 -18.03 -31.19
N ILE A 3 -17.06 -18.15 -30.21
CA ILE A 3 -16.59 -17.00 -29.42
C ILE A 3 -15.47 -16.32 -30.20
N ASP A 4 -15.69 -15.09 -30.63
CA ASP A 4 -14.75 -14.29 -31.41
C ASP A 4 -13.71 -13.60 -30.51
N SER A 5 -14.16 -13.14 -29.33
CA SER A 5 -13.25 -12.63 -28.28
C SER A 5 -13.57 -13.21 -26.91
N GLN A 6 -12.54 -13.60 -26.20
CA GLN A 6 -12.63 -14.08 -24.82
C GLN A 6 -12.58 -12.90 -23.84
N ALA A 7 -13.16 -13.07 -22.67
CA ALA A 7 -12.98 -12.14 -21.57
C ALA A 7 -11.50 -12.09 -21.12
N ILE A 8 -11.15 -11.05 -20.38
CA ILE A 8 -9.80 -10.92 -19.81
C ILE A 8 -9.43 -12.19 -19.02
N ALA A 9 -8.22 -12.74 -19.26
CA ALA A 9 -7.85 -14.04 -18.73
C ALA A 9 -7.61 -14.00 -17.21
N THR A 10 -6.99 -12.94 -16.72
CA THR A 10 -6.67 -12.77 -15.28
C THR A 10 -6.72 -11.30 -14.92
N GLN A 11 -7.29 -10.98 -13.76
CA GLN A 11 -7.18 -9.68 -13.11
C GLN A 11 -6.96 -9.89 -11.60
N GLU A 12 -6.04 -9.12 -11.05
CA GLU A 12 -5.72 -9.10 -9.64
C GLU A 12 -5.87 -7.66 -9.13
N ILE A 13 -6.69 -7.47 -8.09
CA ILE A 13 -6.97 -6.16 -7.52
C ILE A 13 -7.04 -6.23 -6.00
N CYS A 14 -6.93 -5.08 -5.36
CA CYS A 14 -7.28 -4.95 -3.94
C CYS A 14 -8.79 -5.05 -3.74
N GLN A 15 -9.19 -5.52 -2.57
CA GLN A 15 -10.59 -5.55 -2.15
C GLN A 15 -11.24 -4.17 -2.30
N ASN A 16 -12.44 -4.13 -2.88
CA ASN A 16 -13.21 -2.94 -3.22
C ASN A 16 -12.63 -2.03 -4.33
N ALA A 17 -11.50 -2.37 -4.93
CA ALA A 17 -10.97 -1.65 -6.09
C ALA A 17 -11.80 -1.91 -7.35
N SER A 18 -11.62 -1.06 -8.36
CA SER A 18 -12.36 -1.20 -9.63
C SER A 18 -11.89 -2.41 -10.41
N LEU A 19 -12.83 -3.28 -10.79
CA LEU A 19 -12.65 -4.40 -11.71
C LEU A 19 -13.02 -4.01 -13.13
N GLN A 20 -12.42 -4.69 -14.10
CA GLN A 20 -12.90 -4.69 -15.48
C GLN A 20 -14.01 -5.73 -15.62
N ASP A 21 -15.05 -5.38 -16.37
CA ASP A 21 -16.09 -6.31 -16.74
C ASP A 21 -15.54 -7.46 -17.59
N LEU A 22 -16.08 -8.65 -17.36
CA LEU A 22 -15.83 -9.82 -18.20
C LEU A 22 -16.76 -9.75 -19.40
N THR A 23 -16.21 -9.51 -20.58
CA THR A 23 -17.00 -9.35 -21.82
C THR A 23 -16.53 -10.33 -22.88
N ILE A 24 -17.46 -10.97 -23.56
CA ILE A 24 -17.19 -11.81 -24.74
C ILE A 24 -17.92 -11.29 -25.95
N THR A 25 -17.44 -11.65 -27.12
CA THR A 25 -18.20 -11.48 -28.36
C THR A 25 -18.42 -12.84 -29.07
N VAL A 26 -19.57 -13.01 -29.67
CA VAL A 26 -20.01 -14.29 -30.28
C VAL A 26 -20.55 -14.04 -31.66
N SER A 27 -20.24 -14.93 -32.60
CA SER A 27 -20.79 -14.92 -33.93
C SER A 27 -21.14 -16.34 -34.45
N GLY A 28 -21.58 -16.40 -35.67
CA GLY A 28 -21.87 -17.66 -36.38
C GLY A 28 -23.18 -18.34 -35.96
N GLY A 29 -23.36 -19.54 -36.39
CA GLY A 29 -24.59 -20.31 -36.19
C GLY A 29 -25.71 -19.96 -37.18
N ILE A 30 -26.96 -20.09 -36.78
CA ILE A 30 -28.15 -19.81 -37.61
C ILE A 30 -28.37 -18.29 -37.65
N ALA A 31 -28.46 -17.70 -38.83
CA ALA A 31 -28.40 -16.25 -39.05
C ALA A 31 -29.53 -15.44 -38.40
N SER A 32 -30.66 -16.05 -38.05
CA SER A 32 -31.82 -15.40 -37.42
C SER A 32 -31.96 -15.67 -35.93
N SER A 33 -31.06 -16.46 -35.36
CA SER A 33 -31.15 -16.91 -33.97
C SER A 33 -30.43 -15.98 -33.03
N SER A 34 -31.01 -15.72 -31.85
CA SER A 34 -30.38 -15.00 -30.76
C SER A 34 -29.45 -15.92 -29.94
N PHE A 35 -28.60 -15.29 -29.13
CA PHE A 35 -27.76 -15.99 -28.19
C PHE A 35 -28.27 -15.76 -26.76
N ASP A 36 -28.38 -16.84 -26.00
CA ASP A 36 -28.65 -16.83 -24.56
C ASP A 36 -27.35 -17.08 -23.82
N TYR A 37 -27.07 -16.26 -22.79
CA TYR A 37 -25.86 -16.31 -22.02
C TYR A 37 -26.15 -16.78 -20.59
N GLN A 38 -25.27 -17.55 -20.00
CA GLN A 38 -25.28 -17.86 -18.59
C GLN A 38 -23.85 -17.89 -18.06
N TRP A 39 -23.52 -16.96 -17.15
CA TRP A 39 -22.23 -16.95 -16.45
C TRP A 39 -22.23 -17.90 -15.27
N TYR A 40 -21.07 -18.47 -15.00
CA TYR A 40 -20.80 -19.41 -13.93
C TYR A 40 -19.59 -19.00 -13.12
N THR A 41 -19.60 -19.34 -11.81
CA THR A 41 -18.41 -19.28 -10.95
C THR A 41 -17.87 -20.69 -10.72
N ASN A 42 -16.55 -20.79 -10.53
CA ASN A 42 -15.87 -22.00 -10.14
C ASN A 42 -14.76 -21.69 -9.13
N THR A 43 -14.42 -22.64 -8.26
CA THR A 43 -13.29 -22.55 -7.31
C THR A 43 -12.00 -23.10 -7.90
N THR A 44 -12.05 -23.68 -9.08
CA THR A 44 -10.90 -24.21 -9.82
C THR A 44 -10.90 -23.65 -11.24
N ASN A 45 -9.70 -23.59 -11.84
CA ASN A 45 -9.54 -23.15 -13.23
C ASN A 45 -10.11 -24.19 -14.22
N ASN A 46 -11.43 -24.27 -14.26
CA ASN A 46 -12.17 -25.20 -15.10
C ASN A 46 -13.48 -24.53 -15.57
N ASN A 47 -13.78 -24.64 -16.86
CA ASN A 47 -14.99 -24.10 -17.49
C ASN A 47 -16.15 -25.12 -17.55
N THR A 48 -16.16 -26.10 -16.65
CA THR A 48 -17.25 -27.07 -16.50
C THR A 48 -17.55 -27.29 -15.02
N GLY A 49 -18.82 -27.63 -14.71
CA GLY A 49 -19.24 -28.01 -13.35
C GLY A 49 -19.29 -26.83 -12.35
N GLY A 50 -19.21 -25.59 -12.82
CA GLY A 50 -19.36 -24.40 -11.98
C GLY A 50 -20.80 -24.16 -11.53
N THR A 51 -20.97 -23.18 -10.63
CA THR A 51 -22.27 -22.74 -10.12
C THR A 51 -22.81 -21.61 -10.99
N PRO A 52 -24.04 -21.70 -11.54
CA PRO A 52 -24.60 -20.61 -12.32
C PRO A 52 -24.85 -19.37 -11.48
N ILE A 53 -24.54 -18.20 -12.02
CA ILE A 53 -24.76 -16.90 -11.39
C ILE A 53 -26.16 -16.41 -11.76
N ALA A 54 -27.02 -16.25 -10.76
CA ALA A 54 -28.40 -15.81 -10.98
C ALA A 54 -28.45 -14.42 -11.63
N GLY A 55 -29.15 -14.29 -12.76
CA GLY A 55 -29.32 -13.02 -13.47
C GLY A 55 -28.15 -12.59 -14.36
N ALA A 56 -27.06 -13.33 -14.41
CA ALA A 56 -25.91 -13.06 -15.28
C ALA A 56 -26.13 -13.67 -16.68
N ASN A 57 -27.02 -13.04 -17.48
CA ASN A 57 -27.53 -13.55 -18.73
C ASN A 57 -27.22 -12.66 -19.95
N THR A 58 -26.15 -11.88 -19.87
CA THR A 58 -25.69 -11.02 -20.96
C THR A 58 -24.26 -11.39 -21.39
N ASP A 59 -23.81 -10.83 -22.49
CA ASP A 59 -22.43 -10.98 -22.99
C ASP A 59 -21.36 -10.38 -22.07
N THR A 60 -21.80 -9.64 -21.04
CA THR A 60 -20.95 -8.94 -20.08
C THR A 60 -21.39 -9.30 -18.67
N TYR A 61 -20.40 -9.49 -17.78
CA TYR A 61 -20.60 -9.74 -16.36
C TYR A 61 -19.57 -8.97 -15.52
N THR A 62 -20.03 -8.29 -14.47
CA THR A 62 -19.17 -7.61 -13.50
C THR A 62 -18.97 -8.54 -12.28
N PRO A 63 -17.74 -9.05 -12.04
CA PRO A 63 -17.47 -9.88 -10.86
C PRO A 63 -17.63 -9.13 -9.53
N ASP A 64 -17.81 -9.91 -8.44
CA ASP A 64 -17.71 -9.38 -7.08
C ASP A 64 -16.26 -8.94 -6.77
N ASN A 65 -16.10 -7.75 -6.18
CA ASN A 65 -14.81 -7.18 -5.76
C ASN A 65 -14.68 -7.04 -4.23
N THR A 66 -15.68 -7.55 -3.49
CA THR A 66 -15.76 -7.36 -2.03
C THR A 66 -15.24 -8.55 -1.23
N THR A 67 -15.23 -9.74 -1.81
CA THR A 67 -14.86 -10.99 -1.15
C THR A 67 -13.43 -11.40 -1.54
N GLU A 68 -12.54 -11.47 -0.55
CA GLU A 68 -11.15 -11.91 -0.77
C GLU A 68 -11.08 -13.36 -1.26
N GLY A 69 -10.11 -13.61 -2.13
CA GLY A 69 -9.84 -14.94 -2.68
C GLY A 69 -9.76 -14.95 -4.19
N THR A 70 -9.66 -16.16 -4.74
CA THR A 70 -9.61 -16.41 -6.18
C THR A 70 -10.89 -17.09 -6.65
N VAL A 71 -11.53 -16.51 -7.66
CA VAL A 71 -12.72 -17.06 -8.30
C VAL A 71 -12.49 -17.13 -9.80
N TYR A 72 -12.92 -18.23 -10.40
CA TYR A 72 -12.88 -18.44 -11.84
C TYR A 72 -14.27 -18.26 -12.42
N TYR A 73 -14.37 -17.53 -13.51
CA TYR A 73 -15.62 -17.25 -14.22
C TYR A 73 -15.57 -17.80 -15.64
N TYR A 74 -16.67 -18.31 -16.13
CA TYR A 74 -16.85 -18.66 -17.52
C TYR A 74 -18.30 -18.48 -17.92
N VAL A 75 -18.56 -18.38 -19.21
CA VAL A 75 -19.93 -18.25 -19.76
C VAL A 75 -20.22 -19.39 -20.74
N VAL A 76 -21.41 -19.92 -20.62
CA VAL A 76 -22.03 -20.81 -21.63
C VAL A 76 -22.93 -19.97 -22.48
N VAL A 77 -22.74 -20.06 -23.79
CA VAL A 77 -23.58 -19.37 -24.78
C VAL A 77 -24.35 -20.41 -25.60
N THR A 78 -25.65 -20.32 -25.54
CA THR A 78 -26.56 -21.22 -26.23
C THR A 78 -27.25 -20.47 -27.36
N GLN A 79 -27.29 -21.05 -28.54
CA GLN A 79 -28.08 -20.52 -29.64
C GLN A 79 -29.55 -20.94 -29.49
N SER A 80 -30.45 -19.97 -29.34
CA SER A 80 -31.85 -20.19 -28.91
C SER A 80 -32.64 -21.16 -29.78
N GLU A 81 -32.46 -21.17 -31.11
CA GLU A 81 -33.24 -22.03 -32.01
C GLU A 81 -32.64 -23.43 -32.21
N SER A 82 -31.31 -23.57 -32.15
CA SER A 82 -30.65 -24.85 -32.42
C SER A 82 -30.24 -25.61 -31.16
N GLY A 83 -30.18 -24.92 -30.02
CA GLY A 83 -29.63 -25.48 -28.79
C GLY A 83 -28.11 -25.75 -28.83
N CYS A 84 -27.42 -25.28 -29.89
CA CYS A 84 -25.97 -25.43 -29.97
C CYS A 84 -25.27 -24.53 -28.95
N GLU A 85 -24.30 -25.07 -28.25
CA GLU A 85 -23.58 -24.37 -27.18
C GLU A 85 -22.12 -24.17 -27.53
N VAL A 86 -21.54 -23.09 -26.96
CA VAL A 86 -20.13 -22.86 -26.87
C VAL A 86 -19.77 -22.32 -25.47
N VAL A 87 -18.66 -22.75 -24.93
CA VAL A 87 -18.18 -22.37 -23.57
C VAL A 87 -16.94 -21.55 -23.72
N SER A 88 -16.83 -20.44 -22.95
CA SER A 88 -15.66 -19.60 -22.93
C SER A 88 -14.49 -20.28 -22.21
N ASN A 89 -13.29 -19.72 -22.39
CA ASN A 89 -12.20 -19.94 -21.46
C ASN A 89 -12.58 -19.40 -20.08
N THR A 90 -11.86 -19.82 -19.06
CA THR A 90 -11.99 -19.26 -17.71
C THR A 90 -11.31 -17.88 -17.62
N SER A 91 -11.93 -16.99 -16.85
CA SER A 91 -11.33 -15.74 -16.40
C SER A 91 -11.06 -15.86 -14.91
N GLU A 92 -9.82 -15.65 -14.49
CA GLU A 92 -9.40 -15.67 -13.09
C GLU A 92 -9.51 -14.27 -12.50
N VAL A 93 -10.21 -14.14 -11.38
CA VAL A 93 -10.31 -12.89 -10.62
C VAL A 93 -9.77 -13.13 -9.22
N ILE A 94 -8.72 -12.38 -8.86
CA ILE A 94 -8.03 -12.47 -7.58
C ILE A 94 -8.30 -11.18 -6.82
N ILE A 95 -8.96 -11.29 -5.66
CA ILE A 95 -9.19 -10.19 -4.73
C ILE A 95 -8.26 -10.35 -3.54
N THR A 96 -7.30 -9.44 -3.40
CA THR A 96 -6.33 -9.43 -2.30
C THR A 96 -6.73 -8.44 -1.21
N PRO A 97 -6.38 -8.69 0.06
CA PRO A 97 -6.55 -7.70 1.12
C PRO A 97 -5.87 -6.38 0.78
N GLY A 98 -6.45 -5.28 1.24
CA GLY A 98 -5.82 -3.96 1.15
C GLY A 98 -4.46 -3.89 1.86
N PRO A 99 -3.58 -2.96 1.47
CA PRO A 99 -2.26 -2.82 2.07
C PRO A 99 -2.35 -2.41 3.54
N ILE A 100 -1.41 -2.92 4.34
CA ILE A 100 -1.23 -2.54 5.74
C ILE A 100 0.24 -2.22 6.02
N ILE A 101 0.50 -1.33 6.99
CA ILE A 101 1.84 -1.08 7.50
C ILE A 101 2.06 -1.98 8.72
N THR A 102 3.03 -2.90 8.64
CA THR A 102 3.35 -3.84 9.72
C THR A 102 4.49 -3.34 10.63
N SER A 103 5.29 -2.37 10.16
CA SER A 103 6.29 -1.67 10.97
C SER A 103 6.19 -0.18 10.70
N GLN A 104 5.92 0.59 11.75
CA GLN A 104 5.84 2.05 11.69
C GLN A 104 7.23 2.68 11.89
N PRO A 105 7.46 3.91 11.37
CA PRO A 105 8.71 4.63 11.60
C PRO A 105 8.84 4.99 13.07
N VAL A 106 10.07 4.86 13.62
CA VAL A 106 10.36 5.03 15.04
C VAL A 106 10.88 6.43 15.31
N SER A 107 10.30 7.09 16.33
CA SER A 107 10.76 8.40 16.81
C SER A 107 12.13 8.32 17.49
N SER A 108 12.88 9.42 17.48
CA SER A 108 14.19 9.51 18.15
C SER A 108 14.48 10.90 18.68
N ASP A 109 15.27 10.95 19.76
CA ASP A 109 15.81 12.17 20.36
C ASP A 109 17.33 12.14 20.20
N VAL A 110 17.91 13.21 19.62
CA VAL A 110 19.34 13.30 19.33
C VAL A 110 19.87 14.70 19.64
N CYS A 111 21.17 14.81 19.83
CA CYS A 111 21.85 16.12 19.86
C CYS A 111 22.02 16.67 18.44
N LEU A 112 22.22 17.98 18.34
CA LEU A 112 22.56 18.67 17.09
C LEU A 112 23.73 17.94 16.40
N ASP A 113 23.61 17.74 15.08
CA ASP A 113 24.55 16.98 14.24
C ASP A 113 24.76 15.50 14.65
N GLY A 114 24.01 14.99 15.62
CA GLY A 114 23.97 13.57 15.97
C GLY A 114 23.28 12.72 14.91
N VAL A 115 23.30 11.41 15.07
CA VAL A 115 22.66 10.48 14.14
C VAL A 115 21.27 10.10 14.64
N ALA A 116 20.23 10.54 13.96
CA ALA A 116 18.86 10.11 14.23
C ALA A 116 18.64 8.64 13.80
N THR A 117 17.68 7.99 14.42
CA THR A 117 17.24 6.67 13.95
C THR A 117 16.67 6.80 12.55
N GLN A 118 17.13 5.96 11.62
CA GLN A 118 16.54 5.88 10.29
C GLN A 118 15.06 5.53 10.40
N LEU A 119 14.23 6.31 9.76
CA LEU A 119 12.80 6.05 9.67
C LEU A 119 12.57 4.95 8.62
N VAL A 120 11.92 3.87 9.01
CA VAL A 120 11.69 2.71 8.15
C VAL A 120 10.23 2.26 8.28
N VAL A 121 9.61 1.92 7.16
CA VAL A 121 8.29 1.27 7.12
C VAL A 121 8.39 -0.08 6.45
N VAL A 122 7.54 -1.01 6.89
CA VAL A 122 7.34 -2.31 6.26
C VAL A 122 5.85 -2.46 5.96
N THR A 123 5.53 -2.80 4.73
CA THR A 123 4.15 -3.06 4.28
C THR A 123 3.92 -4.54 4.03
N GLN A 124 2.68 -4.94 4.13
CA GLN A 124 2.18 -6.27 3.76
C GLN A 124 0.89 -6.10 2.99
N ASN A 125 0.57 -7.07 2.14
CA ASN A 125 -0.56 -7.04 1.22
C ASN A 125 -0.47 -5.90 0.18
N GLY A 126 -1.57 -5.66 -0.53
CA GLY A 126 -1.61 -4.74 -1.65
C GLY A 126 -1.18 -5.41 -2.96
N VAL A 127 -1.60 -4.86 -4.08
CA VAL A 127 -1.33 -5.36 -5.43
C VAL A 127 -0.36 -4.44 -6.14
N GLY A 128 0.64 -5.03 -6.79
CA GLY A 128 1.67 -4.28 -7.51
C GLY A 128 2.87 -3.91 -6.64
N VAL A 129 3.68 -2.98 -7.14
CA VAL A 129 4.89 -2.53 -6.46
C VAL A 129 4.59 -1.28 -5.64
N PRO A 130 4.87 -1.26 -4.32
CA PRO A 130 4.66 -0.08 -3.52
C PRO A 130 5.60 1.06 -3.93
N THR A 131 5.05 2.26 -4.01
CA THR A 131 5.79 3.51 -4.15
C THR A 131 5.67 4.30 -2.86
N TYR A 132 6.73 5.04 -2.50
CA TYR A 132 6.83 5.75 -1.24
C TYR A 132 7.07 7.23 -1.50
N GLN A 133 6.50 8.09 -0.66
CA GLN A 133 6.84 9.51 -0.61
C GLN A 133 6.83 9.98 0.84
N TRP A 134 7.99 10.41 1.33
CA TRP A 134 8.12 10.99 2.66
C TRP A 134 7.73 12.46 2.67
N TYR A 135 7.15 12.85 3.80
CA TYR A 135 6.72 14.21 4.09
C TYR A 135 7.28 14.66 5.44
N SER A 136 7.61 15.95 5.54
CA SER A 136 7.88 16.63 6.81
C SER A 136 6.69 17.51 7.20
N ASN A 137 6.45 17.66 8.51
CA ASN A 137 5.39 18.50 9.03
C ASN A 137 5.89 19.32 10.22
N THR A 138 5.22 20.43 10.51
CA THR A 138 5.43 21.27 11.71
C THR A 138 4.50 20.89 12.85
N THR A 139 3.55 19.99 12.60
CA THR A 139 2.59 19.48 13.58
C THR A 139 2.52 17.95 13.51
N ASN A 140 2.11 17.33 14.61
CA ASN A 140 1.90 15.88 14.68
C ASN A 140 0.66 15.47 13.86
N ASN A 141 0.82 15.41 12.56
CA ASN A 141 -0.24 15.11 11.59
C ASN A 141 0.36 14.45 10.35
N ASN A 142 -0.28 13.38 9.84
CA ASN A 142 0.13 12.62 8.67
C ASN A 142 -0.74 12.86 7.42
N THR A 143 -1.49 13.96 7.37
CA THR A 143 -2.36 14.32 6.22
C THR A 143 -1.98 15.63 5.53
N THR A 144 -1.17 16.47 6.17
CA THR A 144 -0.84 17.83 5.68
C THR A 144 0.65 18.12 5.85
N GLY A 145 1.49 17.47 5.11
CA GLY A 145 2.94 17.70 5.19
C GLY A 145 3.50 18.37 3.93
N THR A 146 4.76 18.80 4.02
CA THR A 146 5.55 19.22 2.87
C THR A 146 6.31 18.03 2.33
N LEU A 147 6.17 17.77 1.04
CA LEU A 147 6.87 16.69 0.34
C LEU A 147 8.39 16.87 0.46
N ILE A 148 9.09 15.79 0.80
CA ILE A 148 10.56 15.76 0.84
C ILE A 148 11.04 15.24 -0.52
N THR A 149 11.64 16.13 -1.31
CA THR A 149 12.10 15.83 -2.66
C THR A 149 13.13 14.70 -2.66
N GLY A 150 12.88 13.65 -3.45
CA GLY A 150 13.78 12.52 -3.59
C GLY A 150 13.68 11.44 -2.49
N ALA A 151 12.88 11.65 -1.44
CA ALA A 151 12.65 10.66 -0.40
C ALA A 151 11.53 9.69 -0.81
N THR A 152 11.87 8.74 -1.71
CA THR A 152 10.93 7.84 -2.38
C THR A 152 11.20 6.36 -2.12
N THR A 153 11.86 6.03 -1.01
CA THR A 153 12.12 4.66 -0.59
C THR A 153 11.40 4.32 0.71
N SER A 154 11.35 3.04 1.07
CA SER A 154 10.75 2.57 2.34
C SER A 154 11.46 3.09 3.59
N SER A 155 12.58 3.80 3.42
CA SER A 155 13.35 4.39 4.51
C SER A 155 13.72 5.84 4.21
N TYR A 156 13.94 6.62 5.29
CA TYR A 156 14.38 8.01 5.21
C TYR A 156 15.31 8.33 6.38
N ASP A 157 16.41 9.04 6.12
CA ASP A 157 17.34 9.53 7.12
C ASP A 157 17.05 11.01 7.41
N PRO A 158 16.46 11.35 8.58
CA PRO A 158 16.14 12.73 8.92
C PRO A 158 17.40 13.57 9.12
N PRO A 159 17.47 14.81 8.61
CA PRO A 159 18.56 15.73 8.91
C PRO A 159 18.52 16.16 10.38
N THR A 160 19.72 16.33 10.99
CA THR A 160 19.88 16.68 12.42
C THR A 160 20.64 17.98 12.64
N ASN A 161 20.80 18.80 11.61
CA ASN A 161 21.61 20.03 11.62
C ASN A 161 20.86 21.28 12.12
N ILE A 162 19.62 21.14 12.59
CA ILE A 162 18.80 22.23 13.12
C ILE A 162 18.10 21.77 14.39
N VAL A 163 18.28 22.49 15.49
CA VAL A 163 17.59 22.25 16.76
C VAL A 163 16.07 22.46 16.60
N GLY A 164 15.27 21.53 17.11
CA GLY A 164 13.81 21.61 17.04
C GLY A 164 13.11 20.26 17.13
N ILE A 165 11.81 20.28 16.92
CA ILE A 165 10.96 19.09 16.86
C ILE A 165 10.43 19.00 15.43
N PHE A 166 10.69 17.87 14.80
CA PHE A 166 10.28 17.59 13.41
C PHE A 166 9.39 16.36 13.37
N TYR A 167 8.41 16.41 12.49
CA TYR A 167 7.43 15.35 12.29
C TYR A 167 7.56 14.80 10.89
N TYR A 168 7.63 13.48 10.76
CA TYR A 168 7.79 12.80 9.49
C TYR A 168 6.77 11.69 9.34
N TYR A 169 6.26 11.52 8.13
CA TYR A 169 5.42 10.38 7.76
C TYR A 169 5.64 10.03 6.29
N VAL A 170 5.23 8.85 5.88
CA VAL A 170 5.31 8.39 4.50
C VAL A 170 3.92 8.05 3.98
N LEU A 171 3.63 8.50 2.76
CA LEU A 171 2.50 8.05 1.95
C LEU A 171 2.98 6.89 1.08
N ILE A 172 2.20 5.81 1.02
CA ILE A 172 2.52 4.60 0.29
C ILE A 172 1.36 4.31 -0.65
N SER A 173 1.66 4.21 -1.94
CA SER A 173 0.68 3.98 -3.00
C SER A 173 1.03 2.70 -3.76
N PHE A 174 0.01 2.04 -4.30
CA PHE A 174 0.11 0.81 -5.08
C PHE A 174 -0.55 0.99 -6.45
N ASP A 175 0.04 0.45 -7.50
CA ASP A 175 -0.46 0.56 -8.86
C ASP A 175 -1.60 -0.43 -9.20
N GLY A 176 -1.87 -1.41 -8.33
CA GLY A 176 -2.96 -2.40 -8.47
C GLY A 176 -4.33 -1.93 -7.98
N GLY A 177 -4.59 -0.61 -7.91
CA GLY A 177 -5.89 -0.04 -7.53
C GLY A 177 -6.20 -0.07 -6.04
N CYS A 178 -5.21 -0.34 -5.18
CA CYS A 178 -5.37 -0.24 -3.73
C CYS A 178 -5.45 1.22 -3.28
N ASP A 179 -6.15 1.47 -2.18
CA ASP A 179 -6.13 2.78 -1.53
C ASP A 179 -4.72 3.10 -1.00
N ASP A 180 -4.34 4.37 -1.08
CA ASP A 180 -3.12 4.87 -0.47
C ASP A 180 -3.18 4.76 1.05
N ILE A 181 -2.05 4.41 1.68
CA ILE A 181 -1.93 4.35 3.14
C ILE A 181 -0.84 5.27 3.64
N SER A 182 -1.08 5.93 4.77
CA SER A 182 -0.11 6.78 5.45
C SER A 182 0.42 6.11 6.71
N SER A 183 1.72 6.27 6.99
CA SER A 183 2.30 5.84 8.25
C SER A 183 1.81 6.71 9.42
N ASP A 184 2.02 6.21 10.64
CA ASP A 184 2.04 7.05 11.83
C ASP A 184 3.14 8.10 11.71
N VAL A 185 3.02 9.18 12.51
CA VAL A 185 4.03 10.24 12.55
C VAL A 185 5.18 9.81 13.43
N ALA A 186 6.39 9.84 12.88
CA ALA A 186 7.63 9.78 13.65
C ALA A 186 8.05 11.19 14.10
N ILE A 187 8.42 11.32 15.35
CA ILE A 187 8.92 12.58 15.95
C ILE A 187 10.43 12.49 16.09
N VAL A 188 11.14 13.44 15.51
CA VAL A 188 12.59 13.58 15.68
C VAL A 188 12.86 14.88 16.44
N THR A 189 13.32 14.73 17.69
CA THR A 189 13.68 15.87 18.55
C THR A 189 15.20 16.08 18.48
N ILE A 190 15.64 17.28 18.10
CA ILE A 190 17.05 17.66 18.03
C ILE A 190 17.31 18.69 19.10
N ALA A 191 18.09 18.32 20.10
CA ALA A 191 18.47 19.17 21.23
C ALA A 191 19.86 19.79 21.02
N GLN A 192 20.09 20.95 21.66
CA GLN A 192 21.42 21.52 21.72
C GLN A 192 22.33 20.57 22.52
N GLU A 193 23.59 20.43 22.10
CA GLU A 193 24.57 19.71 22.91
C GLU A 193 24.77 20.40 24.29
N PRO A 194 24.83 19.62 25.36
CA PRO A 194 25.10 20.18 26.68
C PRO A 194 26.51 20.74 26.75
N VAL A 195 26.65 21.94 27.28
CA VAL A 195 27.96 22.57 27.51
C VAL A 195 28.35 22.41 28.97
N ALA A 196 29.51 21.80 29.22
CA ALA A 196 30.06 21.70 30.54
C ALA A 196 30.93 22.93 30.84
N ILE A 197 30.53 23.71 31.84
CA ILE A 197 31.28 24.88 32.31
C ILE A 197 31.91 24.51 33.65
N ALA A 198 33.24 24.53 33.70
CA ALA A 198 33.95 24.35 34.96
C ALA A 198 33.84 25.63 35.82
N ASN A 199 33.20 25.50 36.95
CA ASN A 199 33.22 26.56 37.97
C ASN A 199 34.58 26.51 38.68
N ASN A 200 35.25 27.64 38.81
CA ASN A 200 36.59 27.73 39.41
C ASN A 200 37.69 26.91 38.69
N PRO A 201 37.97 27.17 37.40
CA PRO A 201 38.94 26.38 36.63
C PRO A 201 40.38 26.52 37.09
N ILE A 202 40.71 27.57 37.90
CA ILE A 202 42.03 27.82 38.48
C ILE A 202 41.84 28.17 39.93
N GLN A 203 42.56 27.47 40.82
CA GLN A 203 42.65 27.77 42.23
C GLN A 203 44.12 28.10 42.61
N LEU A 204 44.35 29.25 43.22
CA LEU A 204 45.62 29.59 43.90
C LEU A 204 45.45 29.25 45.37
N ILE A 205 46.27 28.32 45.86
CA ILE A 205 46.24 27.86 47.25
C ILE A 205 47.56 28.21 47.89
N CYS A 206 47.51 28.88 49.05
CA CYS A 206 48.67 29.05 49.87
C CYS A 206 49.11 27.72 50.52
N LEU A 207 50.37 27.59 50.88
CA LEU A 207 50.86 26.46 51.66
C LEU A 207 49.98 26.32 52.91
N ASP A 208 49.42 25.16 53.17
CA ASP A 208 48.40 24.83 54.17
C ASP A 208 46.96 25.28 53.93
N GLY A 209 46.60 25.81 52.74
CA GLY A 209 45.23 26.08 52.31
C GLY A 209 44.51 24.83 51.82
N SER A 210 43.21 24.75 52.09
CA SER A 210 42.33 23.67 51.49
C SER A 210 41.83 24.07 50.14
N PRO A 211 41.99 23.23 49.13
CA PRO A 211 41.36 23.48 47.81
C PRO A 211 39.84 23.42 47.93
N LEU A 212 39.13 24.20 47.09
CA LEU A 212 37.69 24.06 46.87
C LEU A 212 37.44 22.89 45.94
N ASP A 213 36.31 22.27 46.11
CA ASP A 213 35.87 21.22 45.18
C ASP A 213 35.70 21.78 43.75
N PHE A 214 36.05 20.97 42.75
CA PHE A 214 35.78 21.30 41.37
C PHE A 214 34.33 20.97 41.07
N GLU A 215 33.58 21.96 40.65
CA GLU A 215 32.18 21.80 40.25
C GLU A 215 32.04 22.01 38.74
N ILE A 216 31.15 21.24 38.12
CA ILE A 216 30.78 21.37 36.72
C ILE A 216 29.29 21.69 36.66
N THR A 217 28.92 22.73 35.94
CA THR A 217 27.52 23.04 35.58
C THR A 217 27.27 22.64 34.14
N LEU A 218 26.21 21.86 33.90
CA LEU A 218 25.71 21.56 32.58
C LEU A 218 24.62 22.59 32.23
N THR A 219 24.71 23.18 31.06
CA THR A 219 23.73 24.13 30.48
C THR A 219 23.28 23.69 29.09
#